data_04c61e112e0a28700269b1abfc14fae0
#
_entry.id   04c61e112e0a28700269b1abfc14fae0
#
_cell.length_a   1.000
_cell.length_b   1.000
_cell.length_c   1.000
_cell.angle_alpha   90.00
_cell.angle_beta   90.00
_cell.angle_gamma   90.00
#
_symmetry.space_group_name_H-M   'P 1'
#
loop_
_entity.id
_entity.type
_entity.pdbx_description
1 polymer ?
#
loop_
_entity_poly.entity_id
_entity_poly.type
_entity_poly.pdbx_seq_one_letter_code
_entity_poly.pdbx_strand_id
1 'polypeptide(L)'
;LAFLCAIAWPLMPGHSAKKGPAFGLAAILAIGLGVSFGWMFRSQPLVSATKTIPVFPVAAGEQQKNWEHWGNTPHGDRFAALDQINKQNVSRLQVAWTAHTGDLPVSKGSGAEDQNTPLQVGDTLYVCTPYSKVLALDVDSGKEKWRFDPQAASPNWQRCRGLGYYEDHAAPAATGSSRPPAICSRRLFLPTIDARLIALDADTGKLCDAFGDRGTVDLGS
;
A
#
# COMPACT_ATOMS: atom_id res chain seq x y z
N LEU A 1 -19.00 -30.54 -8.91
CA LEU A 1 -19.63 -31.87 -8.70
C LEU A 1 -20.90 -32.00 -9.56
N ALA A 2 -21.88 -31.09 -9.49
CA ALA A 2 -23.11 -31.14 -10.31
C ALA A 2 -22.86 -31.19 -11.83
N PHE A 3 -21.80 -30.51 -12.30
CA PHE A 3 -21.41 -30.47 -13.71
C PHE A 3 -20.83 -31.81 -14.21
N LEU A 4 -20.01 -32.46 -13.38
CA LEU A 4 -19.49 -33.79 -13.67
C LEU A 4 -20.61 -34.87 -13.70
N CYS A 5 -21.60 -34.73 -12.84
CA CYS A 5 -22.78 -35.59 -12.83
C CYS A 5 -23.62 -35.41 -14.10
N ALA A 6 -23.76 -34.20 -14.63
CA ALA A 6 -24.50 -33.93 -15.86
C ALA A 6 -23.82 -34.51 -17.11
N ILE A 7 -22.50 -34.57 -17.14
CA ILE A 7 -21.71 -35.19 -18.22
C ILE A 7 -21.73 -36.71 -18.12
N ALA A 8 -21.69 -37.27 -16.91
CA ALA A 8 -21.64 -38.71 -16.70
C ALA A 8 -23.00 -39.40 -16.81
N TRP A 9 -24.11 -38.69 -16.58
CA TRP A 9 -25.47 -39.23 -16.63
C TRP A 9 -25.84 -39.96 -17.92
N PRO A 10 -25.57 -39.44 -19.13
CA PRO A 10 -25.88 -40.11 -20.38
C PRO A 10 -24.98 -41.31 -20.71
N LEU A 11 -23.89 -41.51 -19.95
CA LEU A 11 -22.93 -42.61 -20.18
C LEU A 11 -23.24 -43.84 -19.30
N MET A 12 -24.23 -43.75 -18.40
CA MET A 12 -24.59 -44.89 -17.53
C MET A 12 -25.36 -45.97 -18.34
N PRO A 13 -24.94 -47.25 -18.28
CA PRO A 13 -25.63 -48.33 -18.97
C PRO A 13 -27.04 -48.54 -18.36
N GLY A 14 -28.08 -48.50 -19.19
CA GLY A 14 -29.46 -48.75 -18.80
C GLY A 14 -30.44 -47.58 -19.00
N HIS A 15 -29.98 -46.38 -19.38
CA HIS A 15 -30.87 -45.26 -19.70
C HIS A 15 -31.15 -45.14 -21.19
N SER A 16 -32.34 -45.56 -21.62
CA SER A 16 -32.81 -45.38 -22.99
C SER A 16 -33.51 -44.03 -23.23
N ALA A 17 -33.00 -42.95 -22.65
CA ALA A 17 -33.49 -41.61 -22.90
C ALA A 17 -33.05 -41.14 -24.31
N LYS A 18 -33.99 -40.57 -25.09
CA LYS A 18 -33.71 -39.97 -26.40
C LYS A 18 -32.53 -38.98 -26.28
N LYS A 19 -31.35 -39.43 -26.76
CA LYS A 19 -30.04 -38.81 -26.50
C LYS A 19 -29.78 -37.50 -27.29
N GLY A 20 -30.76 -36.95 -28.00
CA GLY A 20 -30.56 -35.84 -28.92
C GLY A 20 -30.16 -34.49 -28.25
N PRO A 21 -31.05 -33.76 -27.55
CA PRO A 21 -30.78 -32.37 -27.18
C PRO A 21 -29.80 -32.23 -26.01
N ALA A 22 -29.83 -33.17 -25.05
CA ALA A 22 -28.93 -33.12 -23.89
C ALA A 22 -27.46 -33.38 -24.26
N PHE A 23 -27.22 -34.25 -25.23
CA PHE A 23 -25.86 -34.52 -25.70
C PHE A 23 -25.29 -33.33 -26.49
N GLY A 24 -26.13 -32.64 -27.29
CA GLY A 24 -25.76 -31.44 -27.99
C GLY A 24 -25.34 -30.30 -27.04
N LEU A 25 -26.14 -30.09 -25.99
CA LEU A 25 -25.83 -29.05 -24.98
C LEU A 25 -24.54 -29.35 -24.22
N ALA A 26 -24.33 -30.60 -23.81
CA ALA A 26 -23.11 -31.00 -23.10
C ALA A 26 -21.87 -30.86 -24.00
N ALA A 27 -21.96 -31.16 -25.26
CA ALA A 27 -20.87 -30.98 -26.22
C ALA A 27 -20.53 -29.49 -26.43
N ILE A 28 -21.53 -28.63 -26.57
CA ILE A 28 -21.32 -27.17 -26.70
C ILE A 28 -20.65 -26.60 -25.46
N LEU A 29 -21.09 -27.01 -24.28
CA LEU A 29 -20.48 -26.55 -23.01
C LEU A 29 -19.04 -27.06 -22.85
N ALA A 30 -18.76 -28.29 -23.25
CA ALA A 30 -17.40 -28.84 -23.21
C ALA A 30 -16.46 -28.12 -24.18
N ILE A 31 -16.94 -27.82 -25.40
CA ILE A 31 -16.19 -27.04 -26.39
C ILE A 31 -15.95 -25.63 -25.89
N GLY A 32 -16.96 -24.97 -25.34
CA GLY A 32 -16.84 -23.62 -24.75
C GLY A 32 -15.82 -23.55 -23.62
N LEU A 33 -15.83 -24.56 -22.72
CA LEU A 33 -14.83 -24.67 -21.64
C LEU A 33 -13.43 -24.94 -22.20
N GLY A 34 -13.30 -25.82 -23.20
CA GLY A 34 -12.02 -26.09 -23.85
C GLY A 34 -11.43 -24.86 -24.54
N VAL A 35 -12.26 -24.09 -25.22
CA VAL A 35 -11.85 -22.83 -25.87
C VAL A 35 -11.44 -21.79 -24.82
N SER A 36 -12.23 -21.62 -23.75
CA SER A 36 -11.93 -20.70 -22.67
C SER A 36 -10.62 -21.06 -21.95
N PHE A 37 -10.41 -22.36 -21.69
CA PHE A 37 -9.19 -22.88 -21.12
C PHE A 37 -7.98 -22.68 -22.05
N GLY A 38 -8.13 -22.96 -23.33
CA GLY A 38 -7.09 -22.69 -24.34
C GLY A 38 -6.76 -21.21 -24.48
N TRP A 39 -7.76 -20.34 -24.31
CA TRP A 39 -7.53 -18.88 -24.31
C TRP A 39 -6.74 -18.40 -23.10
N MET A 40 -6.89 -19.04 -21.95
CA MET A 40 -6.16 -18.71 -20.70
C MET A 40 -4.65 -18.97 -20.83
N PHE A 41 -4.25 -19.90 -21.71
CA PHE A 41 -2.84 -20.19 -22.00
C PHE A 41 -2.29 -19.51 -23.26
N ARG A 42 -3.11 -18.72 -23.94
CA ARG A 42 -2.59 -17.87 -25.00
C ARG A 42 -1.69 -16.82 -24.37
N SER A 43 -0.40 -16.85 -24.74
CA SER A 43 0.50 -15.76 -24.48
C SER A 43 -0.13 -14.48 -25.03
N GLN A 44 -0.56 -13.60 -24.12
CA GLN A 44 -0.97 -12.27 -24.53
C GLN A 44 0.21 -11.64 -25.26
N PRO A 45 0.01 -11.08 -26.47
CA PRO A 45 1.08 -10.34 -27.09
C PRO A 45 1.48 -9.26 -26.10
N LEU A 46 2.76 -9.25 -25.69
CA LEU A 46 3.33 -8.14 -24.98
C LEU A 46 2.98 -6.90 -25.82
N VAL A 47 2.09 -6.08 -25.32
CA VAL A 47 1.83 -4.78 -25.93
C VAL A 47 3.17 -4.04 -25.77
N SER A 48 4.00 -4.16 -26.79
CA SER A 48 5.13 -3.25 -26.95
C SER A 48 4.49 -1.87 -27.05
N ALA A 49 4.51 -1.15 -25.95
CA ALA A 49 4.10 0.24 -25.94
C ALA A 49 5.14 0.99 -26.80
N THR A 50 4.91 0.97 -28.12
CA THR A 50 5.67 1.80 -29.08
C THR A 50 5.34 3.28 -28.87
N LYS A 51 4.40 3.57 -27.97
CA LYS A 51 4.14 4.92 -27.53
C LYS A 51 5.15 5.23 -26.43
N THR A 52 6.19 5.96 -26.81
CA THR A 52 7.09 6.58 -25.85
C THR A 52 6.22 7.27 -24.81
N ILE A 53 6.11 6.68 -23.64
CA ILE A 53 5.52 7.39 -22.50
C ILE A 53 6.41 8.62 -22.38
N PRO A 54 5.87 9.85 -22.44
CA PRO A 54 6.69 11.01 -22.21
C PRO A 54 7.34 10.81 -20.85
N VAL A 55 8.63 10.50 -20.85
CA VAL A 55 9.46 10.58 -19.66
C VAL A 55 9.44 12.07 -19.35
N PHE A 56 8.63 12.48 -18.39
CA PHE A 56 8.76 13.81 -17.84
C PHE A 56 10.18 13.88 -17.31
N PRO A 57 11.05 14.75 -17.85
CA PRO A 57 12.39 14.86 -17.34
C PRO A 57 12.24 15.27 -15.88
N VAL A 58 12.56 14.38 -14.95
CA VAL A 58 12.93 14.79 -13.60
C VAL A 58 14.07 15.78 -13.84
N ALA A 59 13.87 17.04 -13.42
CA ALA A 59 14.84 18.09 -13.65
C ALA A 59 16.19 17.57 -13.20
N ALA A 60 17.13 17.47 -14.13
CA ALA A 60 18.46 16.98 -13.86
C ALA A 60 19.09 17.96 -12.86
N GLY A 61 19.18 17.56 -11.58
CA GLY A 61 19.76 18.38 -10.51
C GLY A 61 19.04 18.35 -9.17
N GLU A 62 17.74 18.03 -9.09
CA GLU A 62 17.09 17.79 -7.80
C GLU A 62 17.22 16.30 -7.48
N GLN A 63 18.23 15.95 -6.71
CA GLN A 63 18.25 14.65 -6.04
C GLN A 63 17.00 14.60 -5.16
N GLN A 64 16.10 13.70 -5.51
CA GLN A 64 14.92 13.45 -4.70
C GLN A 64 15.40 12.98 -3.33
N LYS A 65 15.24 13.84 -2.34
CA LYS A 65 15.72 13.59 -0.97
C LYS A 65 14.68 12.87 -0.12
N ASN A 66 13.42 12.97 -0.49
CA ASN A 66 12.29 12.51 0.32
C ASN A 66 11.44 11.49 -0.44
N TRP A 67 10.73 10.67 0.31
CA TRP A 67 9.67 9.77 -0.16
C TRP A 67 8.39 10.11 0.59
N GLU A 68 7.72 11.19 0.18
CA GLU A 68 6.62 11.83 0.91
C GLU A 68 5.25 11.20 0.64
N HIS A 69 5.14 10.36 -0.37
CA HIS A 69 3.91 9.71 -0.77
C HIS A 69 4.10 8.20 -0.88
N TRP A 70 3.03 7.44 -0.71
CA TRP A 70 3.05 5.99 -0.84
C TRP A 70 3.73 5.49 -2.12
N GLY A 71 3.52 6.19 -3.22
CA GLY A 71 4.14 5.90 -4.51
C GLY A 71 5.24 6.87 -4.88
N ASN A 72 5.92 7.49 -3.94
CA ASN A 72 6.95 8.50 -4.11
C ASN A 72 6.42 9.87 -4.55
N THR A 73 5.63 9.94 -5.60
CA THR A 73 4.99 11.16 -6.09
C THR A 73 3.48 11.10 -5.86
N PRO A 74 2.74 12.23 -5.94
CA PRO A 74 1.28 12.23 -5.91
C PRO A 74 0.65 11.36 -7.00
N HIS A 75 1.37 11.12 -8.10
CA HIS A 75 0.94 10.26 -9.20
C HIS A 75 1.20 8.76 -8.94
N GLY A 76 1.96 8.41 -7.91
CA GLY A 76 2.25 7.03 -7.56
C GLY A 76 3.23 6.32 -8.49
N ASP A 77 4.18 7.04 -9.06
CA ASP A 77 5.12 6.52 -10.08
C ASP A 77 6.05 5.43 -9.56
N ARG A 78 6.28 5.40 -8.24
CA ARG A 78 7.20 4.47 -7.56
C ARG A 78 8.61 4.46 -8.15
N PHE A 79 9.00 5.57 -8.73
CA PHE A 79 10.30 5.75 -9.35
C PHE A 79 11.06 6.88 -8.66
N ALA A 80 12.33 6.64 -8.38
CA ALA A 80 13.29 7.66 -7.96
C ALA A 80 14.53 7.53 -8.84
N ALA A 81 15.06 8.65 -9.29
CA ALA A 81 16.28 8.69 -10.11
C ALA A 81 17.53 8.52 -9.24
N LEU A 82 17.57 7.39 -8.48
CA LEU A 82 18.67 7.05 -7.60
C LEU A 82 19.53 5.98 -8.26
N ASP A 83 20.85 6.15 -8.24
CA ASP A 83 21.83 5.26 -8.85
C ASP A 83 22.91 4.76 -7.87
N GLN A 84 22.81 5.15 -6.59
CA GLN A 84 23.77 4.72 -5.57
C GLN A 84 23.82 3.20 -5.43
N ILE A 85 22.67 2.52 -5.58
CA ILE A 85 22.59 1.06 -5.61
C ILE A 85 22.43 0.63 -7.06
N ASN A 86 23.38 -0.16 -7.55
CA ASN A 86 23.45 -0.63 -8.93
C ASN A 86 23.95 -2.06 -9.00
N LYS A 87 24.01 -2.64 -10.21
CA LYS A 87 24.44 -4.03 -10.43
C LYS A 87 25.84 -4.34 -9.91
N GLN A 88 26.71 -3.34 -9.80
CA GLN A 88 28.10 -3.51 -9.37
C GLN A 88 28.25 -3.55 -7.85
N ASN A 89 27.29 -3.01 -7.12
CA ASN A 89 27.40 -2.88 -5.66
C ASN A 89 26.27 -3.53 -4.86
N VAL A 90 25.17 -3.95 -5.51
CA VAL A 90 24.01 -4.55 -4.81
C VAL A 90 24.37 -5.77 -3.97
N SER A 91 25.37 -6.56 -4.40
CA SER A 91 25.85 -7.73 -3.65
C SER A 91 26.60 -7.39 -2.35
N ARG A 92 26.96 -6.13 -2.16
CA ARG A 92 27.68 -5.61 -0.97
C ARG A 92 26.76 -4.94 0.05
N LEU A 93 25.45 -4.92 -0.22
CA LEU A 93 24.47 -4.35 0.72
C LEU A 93 24.50 -5.14 2.04
N GLN A 94 24.47 -4.39 3.13
CA GLN A 94 24.38 -4.91 4.48
C GLN A 94 23.25 -4.23 5.22
N VAL A 95 22.69 -4.92 6.23
CA VAL A 95 21.70 -4.32 7.13
C VAL A 95 22.39 -3.24 7.96
N ALA A 96 21.97 -1.99 7.79
CA ALA A 96 22.53 -0.87 8.55
C ALA A 96 22.02 -0.88 10.00
N TRP A 97 20.73 -1.13 10.18
CA TRP A 97 20.09 -1.22 11.49
C TRP A 97 18.79 -2.03 11.40
N THR A 98 18.26 -2.43 12.53
CA THR A 98 16.96 -3.08 12.67
C THR A 98 16.18 -2.41 13.79
N ALA A 99 14.94 -2.02 13.52
CA ALA A 99 14.03 -1.49 14.52
C ALA A 99 12.87 -2.47 14.74
N HIS A 100 12.51 -2.70 16.00
CA HIS A 100 11.38 -3.53 16.37
C HIS A 100 10.20 -2.63 16.76
N THR A 101 9.09 -2.73 16.03
CA THR A 101 7.88 -1.92 16.31
C THR A 101 7.21 -2.33 17.64
N GLY A 102 7.42 -3.56 18.07
CA GLY A 102 6.75 -4.15 19.24
C GLY A 102 5.33 -4.64 18.93
N ASP A 103 4.83 -4.42 17.72
CA ASP A 103 3.53 -4.88 17.28
C ASP A 103 3.70 -6.14 16.42
N LEU A 104 3.62 -7.29 17.07
CA LEU A 104 3.59 -8.57 16.34
C LEU A 104 2.15 -8.86 15.94
N PRO A 105 1.89 -9.16 14.66
CA PRO A 105 0.59 -9.61 14.23
C PRO A 105 0.27 -10.95 14.90
N VAL A 106 -0.68 -10.95 15.84
CA VAL A 106 -1.17 -12.15 16.48
C VAL A 106 -2.26 -12.76 15.63
N SER A 107 -1.90 -13.63 14.70
CA SER A 107 -2.85 -14.35 13.87
C SER A 107 -3.48 -15.52 14.64
N LYS A 108 -4.72 -15.34 15.07
CA LYS A 108 -5.61 -16.47 15.41
C LYS A 108 -6.69 -16.63 14.33
N GLY A 109 -6.26 -16.67 13.05
CA GLY A 109 -7.15 -16.85 11.91
C GLY A 109 -7.76 -15.56 11.31
N SER A 110 -7.65 -14.41 11.94
CA SER A 110 -8.08 -13.10 11.43
C SER A 110 -6.93 -12.09 11.35
N GLY A 111 -5.75 -12.56 11.01
CA GLY A 111 -4.44 -11.96 11.13
C GLY A 111 -4.31 -10.45 10.92
N ALA A 112 -3.53 -9.82 11.78
CA ALA A 112 -2.92 -8.54 11.48
C ALA A 112 -1.81 -8.76 10.43
N GLU A 113 -1.72 -7.87 9.44
CA GLU A 113 -0.72 -7.92 8.39
C GLU A 113 0.07 -6.61 8.38
N ASP A 114 1.39 -6.72 8.31
CA ASP A 114 2.23 -5.58 8.04
C ASP A 114 2.28 -5.33 6.53
N GLN A 115 1.58 -4.30 6.08
CA GLN A 115 1.52 -3.87 4.67
C GLN A 115 2.02 -2.45 4.49
N ASN A 116 2.72 -1.92 5.50
CA ASN A 116 3.13 -0.53 5.51
C ASN A 116 4.15 -0.21 4.40
N THR A 117 3.92 0.89 3.72
CA THR A 117 4.96 1.58 2.94
C THR A 117 5.43 2.78 3.74
N PRO A 118 6.65 2.77 4.26
CA PRO A 118 7.18 3.90 5.03
C PRO A 118 7.27 5.18 4.20
N LEU A 119 7.11 6.32 4.86
CA LEU A 119 7.45 7.63 4.30
C LEU A 119 8.80 8.08 4.84
N GLN A 120 9.59 8.74 4.02
CA GLN A 120 10.86 9.34 4.43
C GLN A 120 10.84 10.83 4.11
N VAL A 121 10.96 11.67 5.13
CA VAL A 121 11.01 13.12 5.01
C VAL A 121 12.19 13.65 5.82
N GLY A 122 13.14 14.25 5.15
CA GLY A 122 14.39 14.67 5.77
C GLY A 122 15.12 13.48 6.40
N ASP A 123 15.43 13.60 7.67
CA ASP A 123 16.13 12.62 8.49
C ASP A 123 15.19 11.66 9.25
N THR A 124 13.91 11.62 8.87
CA THR A 124 12.90 10.85 9.59
C THR A 124 12.17 9.86 8.69
N LEU A 125 12.09 8.63 9.16
CA LEU A 125 11.30 7.55 8.57
C LEU A 125 10.03 7.36 9.39
N TYR A 126 8.87 7.52 8.75
CA TYR A 126 7.57 7.32 9.39
C TYR A 126 7.00 5.97 9.00
N VAL A 127 6.63 5.20 10.01
CA VAL A 127 6.14 3.83 9.88
C VAL A 127 4.81 3.72 10.61
N CYS A 128 3.81 3.08 10.01
CA CYS A 128 2.63 2.68 10.75
C CYS A 128 2.58 1.17 10.93
N THR A 129 2.11 0.72 12.10
CA THR A 129 2.00 -0.70 12.42
C THR A 129 0.62 -1.25 12.06
N PRO A 130 0.44 -2.58 12.02
CA PRO A 130 -0.88 -3.20 11.85
C PRO A 130 -1.96 -2.67 12.81
N TYR A 131 -1.58 -2.27 14.03
CA TYR A 131 -2.48 -1.71 15.04
C TYR A 131 -2.62 -0.19 14.95
N SER A 132 -2.28 0.40 13.79
CA SER A 132 -2.35 1.82 13.51
C SER A 132 -1.47 2.70 14.43
N LYS A 133 -0.47 2.14 15.11
CA LYS A 133 0.52 2.96 15.80
C LYS A 133 1.46 3.60 14.80
N VAL A 134 1.91 4.79 15.08
CA VAL A 134 2.89 5.51 14.24
C VAL A 134 4.20 5.64 14.99
N LEU A 135 5.28 5.32 14.30
CA LEU A 135 6.64 5.52 14.79
C LEU A 135 7.38 6.47 13.86
N ALA A 136 8.08 7.41 14.43
CA ALA A 136 9.09 8.19 13.72
C ALA A 136 10.48 7.70 14.12
N LEU A 137 11.24 7.27 13.14
CA LEU A 137 12.57 6.71 13.31
C LEU A 137 13.60 7.62 12.64
N ASP A 138 14.75 7.72 13.23
CA ASP A 138 15.91 8.36 12.62
C ASP A 138 16.42 7.48 11.47
N VAL A 139 16.60 8.04 10.28
CA VAL A 139 16.94 7.25 9.07
C VAL A 139 18.32 6.61 9.13
N ASP A 140 19.28 7.23 9.84
CA ASP A 140 20.64 6.75 9.90
C ASP A 140 20.86 5.68 10.96
N SER A 141 20.15 5.78 12.08
CA SER A 141 20.37 4.92 13.24
C SER A 141 19.21 3.99 13.58
N GLY A 142 18.04 4.20 13.00
CA GLY A 142 16.81 3.46 13.34
C GLY A 142 16.27 3.76 14.74
N LYS A 143 16.82 4.76 15.44
CA LYS A 143 16.36 5.15 16.78
C LYS A 143 15.00 5.81 16.71
N GLU A 144 14.12 5.43 17.63
CA GLU A 144 12.80 6.05 17.75
C GLU A 144 12.93 7.49 18.23
N LYS A 145 12.39 8.44 17.45
CA LYS A 145 12.27 9.85 17.81
C LYS A 145 11.01 10.10 18.62
N TRP A 146 9.89 9.51 18.18
CA TRP A 146 8.61 9.55 18.88
C TRP A 146 7.70 8.40 18.44
N ARG A 147 6.67 8.15 19.23
CA ARG A 147 5.64 7.15 18.96
C ARG A 147 4.25 7.70 19.31
N PHE A 148 3.27 7.36 18.52
CA PHE A 148 1.86 7.64 18.76
C PHE A 148 1.06 6.34 18.73
N ASP A 149 0.20 6.12 19.72
CA ASP A 149 -0.73 4.99 19.80
C ASP A 149 -2.17 5.52 19.81
N PRO A 150 -2.95 5.34 18.73
CA PRO A 150 -4.34 5.76 18.66
C PRO A 150 -5.27 4.88 19.48
N GLN A 151 -4.77 3.79 20.07
CA GLN A 151 -5.56 2.74 20.73
C GLN A 151 -6.69 2.23 19.82
N ALA A 152 -6.42 2.13 18.53
CA ALA A 152 -7.39 1.69 17.54
C ALA A 152 -7.68 0.20 17.72
N ALA A 153 -8.96 -0.16 17.74
CA ALA A 153 -9.41 -1.53 17.86
C ALA A 153 -10.49 -1.83 16.83
N SER A 154 -10.41 -3.01 16.23
CA SER A 154 -11.44 -3.51 15.31
C SER A 154 -11.53 -5.03 15.45
N PRO A 155 -12.72 -5.62 15.34
CA PRO A 155 -12.89 -7.06 15.24
C PRO A 155 -12.40 -7.62 13.91
N ASN A 156 -12.18 -6.75 12.93
CA ASN A 156 -11.74 -7.10 11.59
C ASN A 156 -10.20 -7.14 11.49
N TRP A 157 -9.72 -7.48 10.30
CA TRP A 157 -8.29 -7.54 9.97
C TRP A 157 -7.61 -6.20 10.23
N GLN A 158 -6.59 -6.24 11.09
CA GLN A 158 -5.82 -5.06 11.44
C GLN A 158 -4.64 -4.92 10.49
N ARG A 159 -4.56 -3.77 9.81
CA ARG A 159 -3.49 -3.41 8.91
C ARG A 159 -3.36 -1.91 8.76
N CYS A 160 -2.16 -1.42 8.59
CA CYS A 160 -1.89 -0.08 8.09
C CYS A 160 -1.08 -0.20 6.80
N ARG A 161 -1.52 0.48 5.73
CA ARG A 161 -0.84 0.47 4.44
C ARG A 161 0.13 1.62 4.25
N GLY A 162 0.00 2.66 5.04
CA GLY A 162 0.83 3.86 4.99
C GLY A 162 0.15 5.05 5.61
N LEU A 163 0.90 6.14 5.62
CA LEU A 163 0.50 7.43 6.12
C LEU A 163 0.36 8.42 4.96
N GLY A 164 -0.48 9.45 5.13
CA GLY A 164 -0.42 10.63 4.30
C GLY A 164 0.55 11.66 4.89
N TYR A 165 1.26 12.40 4.06
CA TYR A 165 2.09 13.53 4.48
C TYR A 165 1.62 14.80 3.80
N TYR A 166 1.67 15.91 4.53
CA TYR A 166 1.40 17.24 4.03
C TYR A 166 2.29 18.25 4.74
N GLU A 167 2.86 19.13 3.96
CA GLU A 167 3.62 20.29 4.45
C GLU A 167 2.97 21.58 3.95
N ASP A 168 2.76 22.51 4.86
CA ASP A 168 2.24 23.81 4.53
C ASP A 168 3.36 24.71 3.99
N HIS A 169 3.39 24.87 2.68
CA HIS A 169 4.31 25.78 2.01
C HIS A 169 3.85 27.24 2.01
N ALA A 170 2.76 27.57 2.73
CA ALA A 170 2.22 28.92 2.79
C ALA A 170 3.17 29.88 3.49
N ALA A 171 3.75 30.73 2.68
CA ALA A 171 4.62 31.88 2.95
C ALA A 171 6.03 31.55 3.42
N PRO A 172 7.06 31.89 2.61
CA PRO A 172 8.42 31.92 3.12
C PRO A 172 8.43 32.81 4.36
N ALA A 173 8.94 32.25 5.47
CA ALA A 173 9.24 33.08 6.64
C ALA A 173 10.00 34.30 6.15
N ALA A 174 9.52 35.50 6.46
CA ALA A 174 10.20 36.74 6.08
C ALA A 174 11.67 36.60 6.44
N THR A 175 12.53 36.80 5.45
CA THR A 175 13.98 36.65 5.57
C THR A 175 14.45 37.32 6.86
N GLY A 176 14.94 36.53 7.84
CA GLY A 176 15.40 37.01 9.12
C GLY A 176 14.57 36.61 10.35
N SER A 177 13.44 35.95 10.19
CA SER A 177 12.62 35.47 11.31
C SER A 177 13.05 34.05 11.71
N SER A 178 13.73 33.94 12.85
CA SER A 178 13.99 32.65 13.53
C SER A 178 12.75 32.12 14.27
N ARG A 179 11.57 32.23 13.64
CA ARG A 179 10.34 31.68 14.20
C ARG A 179 10.40 30.16 14.09
N PRO A 180 10.23 29.43 15.19
CA PRO A 180 10.08 27.98 15.12
C PRO A 180 8.92 27.65 14.18
N PRO A 181 9.00 26.54 13.41
CA PRO A 181 7.91 26.11 12.54
C PRO A 181 6.62 26.05 13.36
N ALA A 182 5.54 26.55 12.80
CA ALA A 182 4.26 26.52 13.47
C ALA A 182 3.88 25.06 13.76
N ILE A 183 3.38 24.79 14.95
CA ILE A 183 2.89 23.46 15.31
C ILE A 183 1.95 22.98 14.19
N CYS A 184 2.15 21.75 13.72
CA CYS A 184 1.39 21.16 12.61
C CYS A 184 1.55 21.84 11.25
N SER A 185 2.63 22.56 10.98
CA SER A 185 2.98 22.98 9.62
C SER A 185 3.32 21.75 8.74
N ARG A 186 3.89 20.71 9.34
CA ARG A 186 4.12 19.40 8.74
C ARG A 186 3.22 18.38 9.44
N ARG A 187 2.42 17.64 8.67
CA ARG A 187 1.38 16.76 9.22
C ARG A 187 1.47 15.36 8.64
N LEU A 188 1.21 14.40 9.49
CA LEU A 188 0.92 13.03 9.09
C LEU A 188 -0.57 12.78 9.25
N PHE A 189 -1.16 12.12 8.27
CA PHE A 189 -2.54 11.66 8.33
C PHE A 189 -2.55 10.15 8.49
N LEU A 190 -3.14 9.69 9.57
CA LEU A 190 -3.28 8.30 9.92
C LEU A 190 -4.73 7.86 9.76
N PRO A 191 -5.08 7.06 8.74
CA PRO A 191 -6.36 6.36 8.72
C PRO A 191 -6.30 5.16 9.66
N THR A 192 -7.20 5.08 10.63
CA THR A 192 -7.25 3.98 11.58
C THR A 192 -8.25 2.91 11.19
N ILE A 193 -8.06 1.70 11.68
CA ILE A 193 -8.93 0.54 11.41
C ILE A 193 -10.35 0.71 11.99
N ASP A 194 -10.53 1.56 12.98
CA ASP A 194 -11.79 1.91 13.60
C ASP A 194 -12.45 3.15 12.98
N ALA A 195 -12.13 3.43 11.72
CA ALA A 195 -12.72 4.48 10.88
C ALA A 195 -12.51 5.91 11.40
N ARG A 196 -11.36 6.21 12.00
CA ARG A 196 -10.94 7.58 12.30
C ARG A 196 -9.87 8.04 11.32
N LEU A 197 -9.84 9.33 11.02
CA LEU A 197 -8.71 10.00 10.38
C LEU A 197 -8.06 10.94 11.40
N ILE A 198 -6.81 10.68 11.72
CA ILE A 198 -6.05 11.41 12.75
C ILE A 198 -4.96 12.23 12.09
N ALA A 199 -4.83 13.50 12.46
CA ALA A 199 -3.72 14.35 12.04
C ALA A 199 -2.72 14.54 13.17
N LEU A 200 -1.45 14.20 12.88
CA LEU A 200 -0.33 14.32 13.80
C LEU A 200 0.67 15.36 13.30
N ASP A 201 1.24 16.11 14.19
CA ASP A 201 2.43 16.90 13.91
C ASP A 201 3.60 15.97 13.60
N ALA A 202 4.20 16.11 12.43
CA ALA A 202 5.24 15.19 11.95
C ALA A 202 6.52 15.25 12.80
N ASP A 203 6.81 16.39 13.44
CA ASP A 203 8.02 16.57 14.22
C ASP A 203 7.91 15.98 15.62
N THR A 204 6.70 16.00 16.20
CA THR A 204 6.49 15.69 17.62
C THR A 204 5.57 14.51 17.88
N GLY A 205 4.82 14.05 16.88
CA GLY A 205 3.81 13.00 17.03
C GLY A 205 2.57 13.41 17.83
N LYS A 206 2.41 14.70 18.13
CA LYS A 206 1.24 15.23 18.86
C LYS A 206 0.06 15.44 17.91
N LEU A 207 -1.14 15.39 18.45
CA LEU A 207 -2.35 15.70 17.70
C LEU A 207 -2.33 17.15 17.18
N CYS A 208 -2.82 17.33 15.97
CA CYS A 208 -3.03 18.64 15.37
C CYS A 208 -4.43 19.15 15.73
N ASP A 209 -4.57 19.81 16.86
CA ASP A 209 -5.85 20.22 17.44
C ASP A 209 -6.78 20.99 16.49
N ALA A 210 -6.22 21.70 15.52
CA ALA A 210 -6.99 22.44 14.52
C ALA A 210 -7.61 21.55 13.43
N PHE A 211 -7.33 20.24 13.42
CA PHE A 211 -7.90 19.29 12.48
C PHE A 211 -9.07 18.52 13.10
N GLY A 212 -10.27 18.61 12.51
CA GLY A 212 -11.45 17.94 12.99
C GLY A 212 -11.81 18.29 14.45
N ASP A 213 -12.17 17.29 15.23
CA ASP A 213 -12.31 17.43 16.68
C ASP A 213 -10.99 17.06 17.36
N ARG A 214 -10.23 18.07 17.77
CA ARG A 214 -8.94 17.92 18.48
C ARG A 214 -7.98 16.93 17.81
N GLY A 215 -7.79 17.09 16.51
CA GLY A 215 -6.86 16.27 15.74
C GLY A 215 -7.49 15.03 15.09
N THR A 216 -8.80 14.82 15.22
CA THR A 216 -9.46 13.60 14.77
C THR A 216 -10.74 13.90 14.01
N VAL A 217 -11.00 13.14 12.95
CA VAL A 217 -12.30 13.07 12.25
C VAL A 217 -12.80 11.64 12.34
N ASP A 218 -14.04 11.48 12.84
CA ASP A 218 -14.75 10.21 12.81
C ASP A 218 -15.36 10.00 11.42
N LEU A 219 -15.07 8.90 10.78
CA LEU A 219 -15.56 8.52 9.45
C LEU A 219 -16.65 7.42 9.54
N GLY A 220 -16.95 6.93 10.75
CA GLY A 220 -17.91 5.84 10.99
C GLY A 220 -19.29 6.29 11.39
N SER A 221 -19.54 7.60 11.53
CA SER A 221 -20.82 8.18 11.92
C SER A 221 -21.71 8.55 10.74
#